data_6a33c3afcef1a1a83ed0561f57d8a3ea
#
_entry.id   6a33c3afcef1a1a83ed0561f57d8a3ea
#
_cell.length_a   1.000
_cell.length_b   1.000
_cell.length_c   1.000
_cell.angle_alpha   90.00
_cell.angle_beta   90.00
_cell.angle_gamma   90.00
#
_symmetry.space_group_name_H-M   'P 1'
#
loop_
_entity.id
_entity.type
_entity.pdbx_description
1 polymer ?
#
loop_
_entity_poly.entity_id
_entity_poly.type
_entity_poly.pdbx_seq_one_letter_code
_entity_poly.pdbx_strand_id
1 'polypeptide(L)'
;LEAFYPVIYLDALIVKIRDGAHVSNRAAHIAVGVDMDGVKHVLGIWIQASEGAKFWASVCAELANRGVKDVLIVCCDGLTGFPEAIEATWSQAMVQTCVVHLIRASMRFVSYTDRKAVAAMLRPIYTAANEDAALMALTTFADSTLGKKDPAAVASWENSWERFTPFLGFGPALRKVIYTTNSIESLNYQLRKI
;
A
#
# COMPACT_ATOMS: atom_id res chain seq x y z
N LEU A 1 4.28 18.27 12.15
CA LEU A 1 3.93 16.86 12.13
C LEU A 1 4.27 16.23 13.47
N GLU A 2 3.65 15.07 13.77
CA GLU A 2 4.04 14.31 14.96
C GLU A 2 5.45 13.74 14.81
N ALA A 3 6.14 13.55 15.94
CA ALA A 3 7.48 12.98 15.93
C ALA A 3 7.48 11.46 15.62
N PHE A 4 6.37 10.78 15.87
CA PHE A 4 6.20 9.36 15.66
C PHE A 4 4.83 9.04 15.00
N TYR A 5 4.86 8.18 14.00
CA TYR A 5 3.67 7.60 13.39
C TYR A 5 3.76 6.07 13.41
N PRO A 6 2.79 5.36 14.01
CA PRO A 6 2.70 3.89 13.88
C PRO A 6 2.64 3.42 12.44
N VAL A 7 1.91 4.13 11.58
CA VAL A 7 1.79 3.77 10.15
C VAL A 7 1.85 5.03 9.30
N ILE A 8 2.66 5.00 8.25
CA ILE A 8 2.59 5.96 7.14
C ILE A 8 2.24 5.18 5.87
N TYR A 9 1.25 5.69 5.14
CA TYR A 9 0.91 5.22 3.80
C TYR A 9 1.50 6.19 2.78
N LEU A 10 2.14 5.62 1.77
CA LEU A 10 2.65 6.34 0.61
C LEU A 10 1.97 5.76 -0.63
N ASP A 11 1.23 6.59 -1.35
CA ASP A 11 0.40 6.20 -2.49
C ASP A 11 0.51 7.24 -3.61
N ALA A 12 0.20 6.83 -4.83
CA ALA A 12 0.11 7.71 -5.97
C ALA A 12 -1.21 7.53 -6.71
N LEU A 13 -1.80 8.63 -7.12
CA LEU A 13 -2.97 8.59 -8.00
C LEU A 13 -2.76 9.48 -9.22
N ILE A 14 -3.32 9.08 -10.34
CA ILE A 14 -3.31 9.91 -11.55
C ILE A 14 -4.46 10.90 -11.45
N VAL A 15 -4.13 12.17 -11.55
CA VAL A 15 -5.05 13.31 -11.62
C VAL A 15 -4.93 14.01 -12.96
N LYS A 16 -6.01 14.62 -13.43
CA LYS A 16 -6.01 15.45 -14.62
C LYS A 16 -5.75 16.88 -14.20
N ILE A 17 -4.66 17.46 -14.66
CA ILE A 17 -4.33 18.85 -14.38
C ILE A 17 -4.45 19.65 -15.67
N ARG A 18 -5.18 20.76 -15.59
CA ARG A 18 -5.26 21.74 -16.67
C ARG A 18 -4.15 22.77 -16.49
N ASP A 19 -3.35 22.91 -17.53
CA ASP A 19 -2.32 23.95 -17.66
C ASP A 19 -2.63 24.74 -18.95
N GLY A 20 -3.21 25.91 -18.78
CA GLY A 20 -3.75 26.70 -19.88
C GLY A 20 -4.82 25.95 -20.69
N ALA A 21 -4.57 25.75 -22.00
CA ALA A 21 -5.46 25.02 -22.91
C ALA A 21 -5.25 23.50 -22.89
N HIS A 22 -4.22 23.01 -22.23
CA HIS A 22 -3.89 21.59 -22.21
C HIS A 22 -4.32 20.91 -20.90
N VAL A 23 -4.85 19.67 -21.02
CA VAL A 23 -5.11 18.78 -19.88
C VAL A 23 -4.14 17.63 -19.95
N SER A 24 -3.32 17.46 -18.92
CA SER A 24 -2.35 16.37 -18.82
C SER A 24 -2.63 15.49 -17.60
N ASN A 25 -2.32 14.20 -17.73
CA ASN A 25 -2.30 13.31 -16.60
C ASN A 25 -1.01 13.55 -15.80
N ARG A 26 -1.15 13.75 -14.49
CA ARG A 26 -0.03 13.89 -13.54
C ARG A 26 -0.21 12.91 -12.39
N ALA A 27 0.89 12.43 -11.86
CA ALA A 27 0.86 11.66 -10.63
C ALA A 27 0.80 12.62 -9.44
N ALA A 28 -0.22 12.46 -8.59
CA ALA A 28 -0.31 13.07 -7.27
C ALA A 28 0.12 12.02 -6.25
N HIS A 29 1.27 12.24 -5.63
CA HIS A 29 1.83 11.39 -4.59
C HIS A 29 1.34 11.89 -3.24
N ILE A 30 0.87 10.98 -2.40
CA ILE A 30 0.20 11.32 -1.15
C ILE A 30 0.88 10.55 -0.02
N ALA A 31 1.19 11.25 1.07
CA ALA A 31 1.58 10.65 2.33
C ALA A 31 0.47 10.86 3.38
N VAL A 32 0.03 9.78 3.99
CA VAL A 32 -0.96 9.78 5.07
C VAL A 32 -0.37 9.08 6.28
N GLY A 33 -0.23 9.79 7.40
CA GLY A 33 0.17 9.24 8.69
C GLY A 33 -1.04 8.86 9.53
N VAL A 34 -0.92 7.78 10.27
CA VAL A 34 -1.86 7.40 11.35
C VAL A 34 -1.13 7.61 12.66
N ASP A 35 -1.69 8.43 13.55
CA ASP A 35 -1.11 8.70 14.86
C ASP A 35 -1.45 7.60 15.89
N MET A 36 -1.01 7.81 17.13
CA MET A 36 -1.23 6.86 18.23
C MET A 36 -2.69 6.71 18.63
N ASP A 37 -3.53 7.70 18.32
CA ASP A 37 -4.98 7.69 18.58
C ASP A 37 -5.76 7.08 17.41
N GLY A 38 -5.06 6.66 16.34
CA GLY A 38 -5.65 6.11 15.12
C GLY A 38 -6.22 7.17 14.19
N VAL A 39 -5.96 8.44 14.45
CA VAL A 39 -6.39 9.56 13.59
C VAL A 39 -5.47 9.65 12.39
N LYS A 40 -6.05 9.97 11.24
CA LYS A 40 -5.34 10.05 9.96
C LYS A 40 -5.07 11.49 9.57
N HIS A 41 -3.83 11.75 9.23
CA HIS A 41 -3.33 13.06 8.86
C HIS A 41 -2.74 13.00 7.45
N VAL A 42 -3.14 13.92 6.56
CA VAL A 42 -2.44 14.11 5.28
C VAL A 42 -1.14 14.83 5.57
N LEU A 43 -0.01 14.13 5.44
CA LEU A 43 1.31 14.66 5.72
C LEU A 43 1.84 15.51 4.55
N GLY A 44 1.41 15.19 3.33
CA GLY A 44 1.75 15.95 2.13
C GLY A 44 1.14 15.38 0.86
N ILE A 45 1.08 16.25 -0.16
CA ILE A 45 0.68 15.90 -1.53
C ILE A 45 1.69 16.56 -2.47
N TRP A 46 2.30 15.75 -3.34
CA TRP A 46 3.28 16.22 -4.33
C TRP A 46 2.82 15.85 -5.73
N ILE A 47 2.91 16.79 -6.65
CA ILE A 47 2.53 16.57 -8.06
C ILE A 47 3.79 16.52 -8.89
N GLN A 48 4.04 15.40 -9.53
CA GLN A 48 5.23 15.16 -10.34
C GLN A 48 4.87 14.54 -11.68
N ALA A 49 5.75 14.77 -12.66
CA ALA A 49 5.62 14.17 -14.00
C ALA A 49 6.09 12.73 -14.04
N SER A 50 7.03 12.36 -13.17
CA SER A 50 7.62 11.02 -13.10
C SER A 50 7.78 10.57 -11.65
N GLU A 51 7.63 9.29 -11.43
CA GLU A 51 7.83 8.60 -10.17
C GLU A 51 9.16 7.84 -10.20
N GLY A 52 9.91 7.89 -9.11
CA GLY A 52 11.17 7.16 -9.01
C GLY A 52 11.78 7.22 -7.61
N ALA A 53 12.79 6.39 -7.37
CA ALA A 53 13.45 6.27 -6.07
C ALA A 53 13.96 7.61 -5.52
N LYS A 54 14.52 8.48 -6.38
CA LYS A 54 14.99 9.82 -5.98
C LYS A 54 13.86 10.73 -5.49
N PHE A 55 12.70 10.67 -6.12
CA PHE A 55 11.53 11.44 -5.69
C PHE A 55 11.08 10.98 -4.31
N TRP A 56 10.93 9.69 -4.10
CA TRP A 56 10.50 9.15 -2.82
C TRP A 56 11.53 9.39 -1.71
N ALA A 57 12.83 9.33 -2.01
CA ALA A 57 13.86 9.73 -1.08
C ALA A 57 13.70 11.21 -0.66
N SER A 58 13.36 12.11 -1.59
CA SER A 58 13.10 13.51 -1.27
C SER A 58 11.84 13.70 -0.40
N VAL A 59 10.78 12.93 -0.66
CA VAL A 59 9.55 12.94 0.16
C VAL A 59 9.84 12.48 1.58
N CYS A 60 10.55 11.35 1.75
CA CYS A 60 10.92 10.85 3.08
C CYS A 60 11.78 11.87 3.84
N ALA A 61 12.79 12.45 3.18
CA ALA A 61 13.65 13.48 3.78
C ALA A 61 12.86 14.76 4.16
N GLU A 62 11.91 15.19 3.32
CA GLU A 62 11.03 16.32 3.64
C GLU A 62 10.18 16.04 4.88
N LEU A 63 9.56 14.85 4.97
CA LEU A 63 8.77 14.46 6.13
C LEU A 63 9.62 14.43 7.41
N ALA A 64 10.85 13.90 7.33
CA ALA A 64 11.80 13.90 8.44
C ALA A 64 12.16 15.32 8.87
N ASN A 65 12.46 16.22 7.92
CA ASN A 65 12.77 17.64 8.20
C ASN A 65 11.57 18.39 8.80
N ARG A 66 10.34 17.98 8.47
CA ARG A 66 9.11 18.53 9.05
C ARG A 66 8.74 17.92 10.41
N GLY A 67 9.59 17.08 10.97
CA GLY A 67 9.53 16.63 12.36
C GLY A 67 9.19 15.15 12.54
N VAL A 68 8.96 14.37 11.50
CA VAL A 68 8.73 12.91 11.62
C VAL A 68 10.05 12.22 11.90
N LYS A 69 10.31 11.88 13.17
CA LYS A 69 11.58 11.29 13.62
C LYS A 69 11.59 9.78 13.51
N ASP A 70 10.43 9.15 13.70
CA ASP A 70 10.34 7.69 13.71
C ASP A 70 9.00 7.21 13.14
N VAL A 71 9.04 6.05 12.48
CA VAL A 71 7.88 5.39 11.87
C VAL A 71 8.01 3.89 12.10
N LEU A 72 6.96 3.25 12.59
CA LEU A 72 6.99 1.80 12.81
C LEU A 72 6.79 1.04 11.49
N ILE A 73 5.79 1.43 10.69
CA ILE A 73 5.45 0.75 9.44
C ILE A 73 5.22 1.79 8.34
N VAL A 74 5.87 1.60 7.20
CA VAL A 74 5.57 2.35 5.98
C VAL A 74 4.92 1.42 4.96
N CYS A 75 3.64 1.68 4.67
CA CYS A 75 2.88 0.98 3.64
C CYS A 75 3.04 1.67 2.29
N CYS A 76 3.54 0.97 1.30
CA CYS A 76 3.70 1.48 -0.06
C CYS A 76 3.27 0.45 -1.11
N ASP A 77 3.04 0.87 -2.36
CA ASP A 77 2.99 -0.07 -3.46
C ASP A 77 4.40 -0.57 -3.77
N GLY A 78 4.53 -1.75 -4.36
CA GLY A 78 5.81 -2.45 -4.51
C GLY A 78 6.79 -1.82 -5.51
N LEU A 79 6.89 -0.48 -5.61
CA LEU A 79 7.79 0.21 -6.53
C LEU A 79 9.27 0.00 -6.15
N THR A 80 10.08 -0.23 -7.17
CA THR A 80 11.54 -0.40 -7.02
C THR A 80 12.19 0.87 -6.47
N GLY A 81 13.08 0.72 -5.50
CA GLY A 81 13.83 1.83 -4.86
C GLY A 81 13.08 2.53 -3.73
N PHE A 82 11.85 2.12 -3.44
CA PHE A 82 11.05 2.64 -2.34
C PHE A 82 11.56 2.18 -0.98
N PRO A 83 11.81 0.88 -0.77
CA PRO A 83 12.33 0.38 0.49
C PRO A 83 13.63 1.05 0.90
N GLU A 84 14.55 1.20 -0.04
CA GLU A 84 15.86 1.81 0.20
C GLU A 84 15.74 3.27 0.64
N ALA A 85 14.78 4.02 0.07
CA ALA A 85 14.52 5.40 0.46
C ALA A 85 13.94 5.49 1.88
N ILE A 86 13.06 4.57 2.26
CA ILE A 86 12.47 4.49 3.60
C ILE A 86 13.55 4.13 4.63
N GLU A 87 14.31 3.07 4.36
CA GLU A 87 15.37 2.57 5.25
C GLU A 87 16.47 3.61 5.47
N ALA A 88 16.80 4.39 4.44
CA ALA A 88 17.79 5.48 4.54
C ALA A 88 17.30 6.63 5.43
N THR A 89 15.99 6.83 5.56
CA THR A 89 15.41 7.92 6.38
C THR A 89 15.03 7.43 7.76
N TRP A 90 14.36 6.28 7.86
CA TRP A 90 13.91 5.65 9.10
C TRP A 90 14.39 4.20 9.13
N SER A 91 15.62 3.99 9.63
CA SER A 91 16.32 2.70 9.57
C SER A 91 15.63 1.55 10.31
N GLN A 92 14.71 1.86 11.22
CA GLN A 92 13.94 0.87 11.98
C GLN A 92 12.53 0.67 11.42
N ALA A 93 12.14 1.45 10.41
CA ALA A 93 10.82 1.33 9.82
C ALA A 93 10.67 0.02 9.03
N MET A 94 9.58 -0.68 9.28
CA MET A 94 9.21 -1.85 8.51
C MET A 94 8.55 -1.42 7.20
N VAL A 95 9.08 -1.87 6.08
CA VAL A 95 8.46 -1.66 4.77
C VAL A 95 7.41 -2.73 4.52
N GLN A 96 6.17 -2.30 4.33
CA GLN A 96 5.00 -3.18 4.14
C GLN A 96 4.38 -2.96 2.76
N THR A 97 4.23 -4.02 1.99
CA THR A 97 3.43 -3.96 0.76
C THR A 97 1.97 -3.64 1.09
N CYS A 98 1.41 -2.63 0.42
CA CYS A 98 0.01 -2.26 0.61
C CYS A 98 -0.90 -3.40 0.18
N VAL A 99 -1.62 -3.96 1.15
CA VAL A 99 -2.52 -5.12 0.94
C VAL A 99 -3.57 -4.83 -0.12
N VAL A 100 -4.10 -3.61 -0.16
CA VAL A 100 -5.12 -3.22 -1.14
C VAL A 100 -4.56 -3.14 -2.55
N HIS A 101 -3.35 -2.60 -2.70
CA HIS A 101 -2.68 -2.62 -4.01
C HIS A 101 -2.39 -4.04 -4.48
N LEU A 102 -1.98 -4.92 -3.57
CA LEU A 102 -1.75 -6.33 -3.87
C LEU A 102 -3.03 -7.03 -4.32
N ILE A 103 -4.16 -6.82 -3.61
CA ILE A 103 -5.48 -7.31 -4.04
C ILE A 103 -5.85 -6.78 -5.43
N ARG A 104 -5.69 -5.48 -5.67
CA ARG A 104 -6.01 -4.87 -6.97
C ARG A 104 -5.11 -5.40 -8.09
N ALA A 105 -3.82 -5.59 -7.82
CA ALA A 105 -2.88 -6.17 -8.77
C ALA A 105 -3.32 -7.60 -9.16
N SER A 106 -3.69 -8.43 -8.18
CA SER A 106 -4.20 -9.78 -8.43
C SER A 106 -5.47 -9.75 -9.30
N MET A 107 -6.39 -8.81 -9.03
CA MET A 107 -7.66 -8.71 -9.76
C MET A 107 -7.51 -8.28 -11.24
N ARG A 108 -6.35 -7.77 -11.65
CA ARG A 108 -6.10 -7.46 -13.08
C ARG A 108 -6.07 -8.71 -13.96
N PHE A 109 -5.70 -9.83 -13.38
CA PHE A 109 -5.59 -11.13 -14.07
C PHE A 109 -6.89 -11.92 -14.04
N VAL A 110 -7.88 -11.48 -13.26
CA VAL A 110 -9.12 -12.22 -12.99
C VAL A 110 -10.27 -11.68 -13.83
N SER A 111 -11.02 -12.58 -14.48
CA SER A 111 -12.23 -12.24 -15.23
C SER A 111 -13.24 -11.54 -14.32
N TYR A 112 -14.04 -10.63 -14.89
CA TYR A 112 -15.02 -9.87 -14.09
C TYR A 112 -15.99 -10.80 -13.31
N THR A 113 -16.39 -11.90 -13.90
CA THR A 113 -17.31 -12.90 -13.30
C THR A 113 -16.71 -13.60 -12.08
N ASP A 114 -15.39 -13.81 -12.07
CA ASP A 114 -14.69 -14.56 -11.01
C ASP A 114 -14.19 -13.66 -9.88
N ARG A 115 -14.16 -12.34 -10.06
CA ARG A 115 -13.57 -11.40 -9.08
C ARG A 115 -14.14 -11.54 -7.68
N LYS A 116 -15.46 -11.76 -7.55
CA LYS A 116 -16.10 -11.91 -6.24
C LYS A 116 -15.63 -13.18 -5.52
N ALA A 117 -15.51 -14.28 -6.26
CA ALA A 117 -15.07 -15.56 -5.74
C ALA A 117 -13.58 -15.52 -5.38
N VAL A 118 -12.74 -14.95 -6.25
CA VAL A 118 -11.31 -14.76 -5.96
C VAL A 118 -11.10 -13.84 -4.75
N ALA A 119 -11.83 -12.73 -4.64
CA ALA A 119 -11.76 -11.84 -3.47
C ALA A 119 -12.08 -12.58 -2.16
N ALA A 120 -13.07 -13.48 -2.19
CA ALA A 120 -13.42 -14.31 -1.03
C ALA A 120 -12.28 -15.27 -0.65
N MET A 121 -11.56 -15.81 -1.63
CA MET A 121 -10.41 -16.70 -1.40
C MET A 121 -9.15 -15.95 -0.96
N LEU A 122 -8.96 -14.71 -1.38
CA LEU A 122 -7.84 -13.88 -0.94
C LEU A 122 -8.00 -13.37 0.49
N ARG A 123 -9.24 -13.20 0.97
CA ARG A 123 -9.50 -12.65 2.30
C ARG A 123 -8.82 -13.43 3.44
N PRO A 124 -8.89 -14.78 3.50
CA PRO A 124 -8.20 -15.54 4.54
C PRO A 124 -6.69 -15.30 4.59
N ILE A 125 -6.05 -14.94 3.48
CA ILE A 125 -4.61 -14.69 3.42
C ILE A 125 -4.24 -13.46 4.26
N TYR A 126 -4.88 -12.32 4.01
CA TYR A 126 -4.53 -11.05 4.69
C TYR A 126 -5.23 -10.86 6.04
N THR A 127 -6.21 -11.71 6.38
CA THR A 127 -6.84 -11.73 7.70
C THR A 127 -6.36 -12.89 8.59
N ALA A 128 -5.35 -13.63 8.15
CA ALA A 128 -4.79 -14.78 8.85
C ALA A 128 -4.28 -14.41 10.25
N ALA A 129 -4.31 -15.38 11.17
CA ALA A 129 -3.83 -15.16 12.54
C ALA A 129 -2.31 -14.97 12.61
N ASN A 130 -1.57 -15.62 11.70
CA ASN A 130 -0.12 -15.61 11.58
C ASN A 130 0.30 -15.95 10.15
N GLU A 131 1.61 -15.97 9.89
CA GLU A 131 2.17 -16.25 8.58
C GLU A 131 1.88 -17.67 8.09
N ASP A 132 1.94 -18.68 8.96
CA ASP A 132 1.64 -20.07 8.60
C ASP A 132 0.20 -20.23 8.11
N ALA A 133 -0.74 -19.62 8.82
CA ALA A 133 -2.15 -19.62 8.42
C ALA A 133 -2.37 -18.85 7.10
N ALA A 134 -1.63 -17.76 6.87
CA ALA A 134 -1.66 -17.03 5.61
C ALA A 134 -1.12 -17.89 4.45
N LEU A 135 -0.02 -18.61 4.67
CA LEU A 135 0.57 -19.52 3.68
C LEU A 135 -0.37 -20.66 3.32
N MET A 136 -1.01 -21.26 4.31
CA MET A 136 -2.04 -22.29 4.08
C MET A 136 -3.21 -21.76 3.23
N ALA A 137 -3.66 -20.54 3.50
CA ALA A 137 -4.72 -19.90 2.73
C ALA A 137 -4.28 -19.60 1.29
N LEU A 138 -3.04 -19.13 1.08
CA LEU A 138 -2.47 -18.92 -0.26
C LEU A 138 -2.36 -20.25 -1.03
N THR A 139 -1.87 -21.30 -0.40
CA THR A 139 -1.79 -22.65 -1.00
C THR A 139 -3.19 -23.15 -1.39
N THR A 140 -4.18 -22.96 -0.50
CA THR A 140 -5.59 -23.32 -0.78
C THR A 140 -6.12 -22.57 -2.00
N PHE A 141 -5.79 -21.28 -2.14
CA PHE A 141 -6.15 -20.51 -3.32
C PHE A 141 -5.44 -21.02 -4.57
N ALA A 142 -4.12 -21.26 -4.49
CA ALA A 142 -3.31 -21.74 -5.62
C ALA A 142 -3.82 -23.09 -6.16
N ASP A 143 -4.20 -24.01 -5.28
CA ASP A 143 -4.70 -25.35 -5.63
C ASP A 143 -6.14 -25.35 -6.14
N SER A 144 -6.88 -24.27 -5.92
CA SER A 144 -8.26 -24.14 -6.36
C SER A 144 -8.38 -24.05 -7.87
N THR A 145 -9.58 -24.29 -8.39
CA THR A 145 -9.90 -24.10 -9.81
C THR A 145 -9.62 -22.66 -10.27
N LEU A 146 -9.89 -21.66 -9.40
CA LEU A 146 -9.66 -20.25 -9.72
C LEU A 146 -8.18 -19.90 -9.72
N GLY A 147 -7.38 -20.40 -8.77
CA GLY A 147 -5.94 -20.19 -8.74
C GLY A 147 -5.23 -20.83 -9.94
N LYS A 148 -5.66 -22.04 -10.34
CA LYS A 148 -5.15 -22.73 -11.54
C LYS A 148 -5.54 -22.02 -12.82
N LYS A 149 -6.72 -21.39 -12.86
CA LYS A 149 -7.19 -20.60 -14.00
C LYS A 149 -6.40 -19.29 -14.14
N ASP A 150 -6.09 -18.63 -13.04
CA ASP A 150 -5.43 -17.32 -13.00
C ASP A 150 -4.10 -17.37 -12.21
N PRO A 151 -3.08 -18.13 -12.66
CA PRO A 151 -1.85 -18.35 -11.91
C PRO A 151 -1.06 -17.06 -11.68
N ALA A 152 -1.21 -16.05 -12.52
CA ALA A 152 -0.60 -14.74 -12.33
C ALA A 152 -1.17 -14.00 -11.10
N ALA A 153 -2.43 -14.25 -10.72
CA ALA A 153 -3.01 -13.74 -9.49
C ALA A 153 -2.34 -14.37 -8.25
N VAL A 154 -2.05 -15.68 -8.29
CA VAL A 154 -1.29 -16.37 -7.23
C VAL A 154 0.12 -15.82 -7.14
N ALA A 155 0.84 -15.76 -8.27
CA ALA A 155 2.21 -15.27 -8.35
C ALA A 155 2.37 -13.84 -7.80
N SER A 156 1.34 -12.99 -7.91
CA SER A 156 1.37 -11.65 -7.32
C SER A 156 1.57 -11.68 -5.79
N TRP A 157 1.00 -12.65 -5.10
CA TRP A 157 1.14 -12.85 -3.66
C TRP A 157 2.47 -13.49 -3.29
N GLU A 158 2.88 -14.52 -4.04
CA GLU A 158 4.15 -15.20 -3.85
C GLU A 158 5.34 -14.24 -3.99
N ASN A 159 5.35 -13.43 -5.04
CA ASN A 159 6.40 -12.44 -5.30
C ASN A 159 6.45 -11.30 -4.28
N SER A 160 5.35 -11.07 -3.57
CA SER A 160 5.26 -10.01 -2.56
C SER A 160 5.39 -10.55 -1.12
N TRP A 161 5.56 -11.87 -0.95
CA TRP A 161 5.39 -12.57 0.32
C TRP A 161 6.21 -11.98 1.46
N GLU A 162 7.51 -11.82 1.26
CA GLU A 162 8.43 -11.31 2.29
C GLU A 162 8.09 -9.91 2.80
N ARG A 163 7.49 -9.06 1.91
CA ARG A 163 7.07 -7.69 2.26
C ARG A 163 5.59 -7.58 2.59
N PHE A 164 4.83 -8.63 2.39
CA PHE A 164 3.43 -8.72 2.75
C PHE A 164 3.25 -9.24 4.18
N THR A 165 3.96 -10.29 4.58
CA THR A 165 3.72 -11.02 5.83
C THR A 165 4.12 -10.29 7.13
N PRO A 166 5.08 -9.33 7.15
CA PRO A 166 5.54 -8.74 8.40
C PRO A 166 4.42 -8.16 9.29
N PHE A 167 3.37 -7.58 8.71
CA PHE A 167 2.28 -7.02 9.51
C PHE A 167 1.46 -8.07 10.27
N LEU A 168 1.50 -9.33 9.87
CA LEU A 168 0.84 -10.43 10.57
C LEU A 168 1.45 -10.70 11.97
N GLY A 169 2.67 -10.22 12.23
CA GLY A 169 3.30 -10.26 13.55
C GLY A 169 2.73 -9.27 14.56
N PHE A 170 1.92 -8.30 14.13
CA PHE A 170 1.33 -7.28 15.02
C PHE A 170 -0.04 -7.69 15.57
N GLY A 171 -0.47 -6.99 16.62
CA GLY A 171 -1.79 -7.18 17.20
C GLY A 171 -2.94 -6.81 16.26
N PRO A 172 -4.16 -7.34 16.48
CA PRO A 172 -5.30 -7.19 15.57
C PRO A 172 -5.68 -5.73 15.26
N ALA A 173 -5.52 -4.82 16.22
CA ALA A 173 -5.84 -3.41 16.05
C ALA A 173 -4.96 -2.77 14.97
N LEU A 174 -3.63 -2.95 15.05
CA LEU A 174 -2.69 -2.39 14.09
C LEU A 174 -2.84 -3.07 12.71
N ARG A 175 -3.04 -4.42 12.70
CA ARG A 175 -3.30 -5.13 11.44
C ARG A 175 -4.53 -4.56 10.71
N LYS A 176 -5.61 -4.28 11.45
CA LYS A 176 -6.83 -3.70 10.89
C LYS A 176 -6.55 -2.34 10.23
N VAL A 177 -5.71 -1.51 10.82
CA VAL A 177 -5.28 -0.25 10.20
C VAL A 177 -4.63 -0.51 8.84
N ILE A 178 -3.74 -1.49 8.75
CA ILE A 178 -2.93 -1.77 7.54
C ILE A 178 -3.79 -2.28 6.37
N TYR A 179 -4.74 -3.18 6.60
CA TYR A 179 -5.55 -3.74 5.51
C TYR A 179 -6.90 -3.04 5.29
N THR A 180 -7.32 -2.09 6.16
CA THR A 180 -8.51 -1.28 5.94
C THR A 180 -8.14 0.09 5.36
N THR A 181 -8.13 0.18 4.06
CA THR A 181 -7.69 1.37 3.32
C THR A 181 -8.82 2.35 3.01
N ASN A 182 -10.00 2.17 3.57
CA ASN A 182 -11.16 3.05 3.31
C ASN A 182 -10.82 4.56 3.35
N SER A 183 -9.74 4.95 4.01
CA SER A 183 -9.36 6.35 4.16
C SER A 183 -8.53 6.89 3.01
N ILE A 184 -7.53 6.12 2.53
CA ILE A 184 -6.77 6.53 1.35
C ILE A 184 -7.69 6.47 0.13
N GLU A 185 -8.54 5.46 0.02
CA GLU A 185 -9.53 5.36 -1.05
C GLU A 185 -10.54 6.49 -1.00
N SER A 186 -11.02 6.87 0.17
CA SER A 186 -11.92 8.02 0.36
C SER A 186 -11.24 9.34 -0.03
N LEU A 187 -9.99 9.54 0.38
CA LEU A 187 -9.19 10.71 0.00
C LEU A 187 -8.93 10.72 -1.51
N ASN A 188 -8.51 9.59 -2.08
CA ASN A 188 -8.29 9.44 -3.51
C ASN A 188 -9.57 9.70 -4.31
N TYR A 189 -10.73 9.26 -3.81
CA TYR A 189 -12.02 9.54 -4.43
C TYR A 189 -12.36 11.03 -4.41
N GLN A 190 -12.10 11.72 -3.31
CA GLN A 190 -12.33 13.17 -3.21
C GLN A 190 -11.39 13.96 -4.13
N LEU A 191 -10.11 13.62 -4.15
CA LEU A 191 -9.12 14.27 -5.03
C LEU A 191 -9.41 14.06 -6.53
N ARG A 192 -10.06 12.97 -6.91
CA ARG A 192 -10.48 12.74 -8.31
C ARG A 192 -11.71 13.54 -8.72
N LYS A 193 -12.42 14.15 -7.78
CA LYS A 193 -13.61 14.97 -8.05
C LYS A 193 -13.29 16.43 -8.32
N ILE A 194 -12.10 16.88 -7.98
CA ILE A 194 -11.60 18.23 -8.23
C ILE A 194 -11.08 18.30 -9.66
#